data_6a04c26e55f65933477dc4deaa2757f1
#
_entry.id   6a04c26e55f65933477dc4deaa2757f1
#
_cell.length_a   1.000
_cell.length_b   1.000
_cell.length_c   1.000
_cell.angle_alpha   90.00
_cell.angle_beta   90.00
_cell.angle_gamma   90.00
#
_symmetry.space_group_name_H-M   'P 1'
#
loop_
_entity.id
_entity.type
_entity.pdbx_description
1 polymer ?
#
loop_
_entity_poly.entity_id
_entity_poly.type
_entity_poly.pdbx_seq_one_letter_code
_entity_poly.pdbx_strand_id
1 'polypeptide(L)'
;MAVHEANRGLKGLGERIRAATARMPALGMTATAQVTMSKLIRDYRALIPMLREYGFTSVTFSYPQQTRLGSTTLAWSDDSGLVKFGSQELVDAFDGIEQLRHEFPVNNPSASVADMQRHLRHENETFICYGGYKSFYMDWNYDVWRCDAWKEPMCSVWDFGKAKLVRDGCTACIADCYRDSSVMLHFAVSLGDAMDLLHEGRLMSALRTLVSPANAASLGAIAENARMLSRLGRVG
;
A
#
# COMPACT_ATOMS: atom_id res chain seq x y z
N MET A 1 -18.49 15.20 2.25
CA MET A 1 -19.29 13.98 1.97
C MET A 1 -20.21 14.12 0.74
N ALA A 2 -20.89 15.23 0.49
CA ALA A 2 -21.79 15.38 -0.69
C ALA A 2 -21.12 15.07 -2.03
N VAL A 3 -19.87 15.54 -2.25
CA VAL A 3 -19.09 15.23 -3.46
C VAL A 3 -18.80 13.73 -3.58
N HIS A 4 -18.52 13.05 -2.46
CA HIS A 4 -18.29 11.61 -2.44
C HIS A 4 -19.55 10.83 -2.79
N GLU A 5 -20.71 11.20 -2.21
CA GLU A 5 -22.00 10.58 -2.52
C GLU A 5 -22.41 10.77 -3.98
N ALA A 6 -22.21 11.98 -4.51
CA ALA A 6 -22.46 12.26 -5.93
C ALA A 6 -21.57 11.42 -6.85
N ASN A 7 -20.28 11.31 -6.54
CA ASN A 7 -19.33 10.51 -7.32
C ASN A 7 -19.63 9.00 -7.25
N ARG A 8 -20.16 8.51 -6.11
CA ARG A 8 -20.55 7.10 -5.94
C ARG A 8 -21.98 6.79 -6.39
N GLY A 9 -22.79 7.80 -6.69
CA GLY A 9 -24.20 7.63 -7.03
C GLY A 9 -25.05 7.10 -5.86
N LEU A 10 -24.61 7.27 -4.61
CA LEU A 10 -25.22 6.71 -3.41
C LEU A 10 -25.56 7.80 -2.40
N LYS A 11 -26.84 8.18 -2.32
CA LYS A 11 -27.34 9.12 -1.31
C LYS A 11 -27.36 8.52 0.08
N GLY A 12 -27.04 9.32 1.09
CA GLY A 12 -27.03 8.92 2.50
C GLY A 12 -25.90 7.94 2.87
N LEU A 13 -24.88 7.82 2.02
CA LEU A 13 -23.72 6.97 2.30
C LEU A 13 -22.95 7.44 3.53
N GLY A 14 -22.80 8.76 3.68
CA GLY A 14 -22.14 9.35 4.84
C GLY A 14 -22.82 8.99 6.15
N GLU A 15 -24.15 9.07 6.24
CA GLU A 15 -24.91 8.70 7.43
C GLU A 15 -24.74 7.22 7.78
N ARG A 16 -24.76 6.35 6.76
CA ARG A 16 -24.52 4.90 6.95
C ARG A 16 -23.14 4.61 7.48
N ILE A 17 -22.10 5.26 6.94
CA ILE A 17 -20.73 5.14 7.43
C ILE A 17 -20.66 5.58 8.89
N ARG A 18 -21.19 6.78 9.22
CA ARG A 18 -21.19 7.31 10.59
C ARG A 18 -21.91 6.38 11.56
N ALA A 19 -23.07 5.84 11.19
CA ALA A 19 -23.80 4.90 12.00
C ALA A 19 -23.05 3.58 12.22
N ALA A 20 -22.32 3.09 11.19
CA ALA A 20 -21.53 1.88 11.30
C ALA A 20 -20.30 2.09 12.20
N THR A 21 -19.52 3.14 11.97
CA THR A 21 -18.30 3.42 12.75
C THR A 21 -18.58 3.76 14.19
N ALA A 22 -19.72 4.42 14.49
CA ALA A 22 -20.14 4.71 15.88
C ALA A 22 -20.38 3.45 16.73
N ARG A 23 -20.66 2.31 16.09
CA ARG A 23 -20.90 1.03 16.78
C ARG A 23 -19.61 0.23 17.04
N MET A 24 -18.54 0.50 16.29
CA MET A 24 -17.30 -0.28 16.33
C MET A 24 -16.62 -0.27 17.71
N PRO A 25 -16.48 0.85 18.42
CA PRO A 25 -15.83 0.86 19.74
C PRO A 25 -16.51 -0.07 20.76
N ALA A 26 -17.84 -0.16 20.74
CA ALA A 26 -18.57 -1.07 21.64
C ALA A 26 -18.29 -2.57 21.33
N LEU A 27 -17.73 -2.87 20.15
CA LEU A 27 -17.31 -4.20 19.74
C LEU A 27 -15.79 -4.42 19.88
N GLY A 28 -15.06 -3.46 20.47
CA GLY A 28 -13.59 -3.49 20.55
C GLY A 28 -12.92 -3.32 19.19
N MET A 29 -13.60 -2.73 18.19
CA MET A 29 -13.11 -2.55 16.82
C MET A 29 -12.75 -1.09 16.56
N THR A 30 -11.74 -0.90 15.71
CA THR A 30 -11.39 0.41 15.15
C THR A 30 -11.72 0.47 13.65
N ALA A 31 -11.91 1.67 13.12
CA ALA A 31 -12.22 1.88 11.71
C ALA A 31 -11.05 2.57 11.00
N THR A 32 -10.60 2.01 9.90
CA THR A 32 -9.65 2.65 8.97
C THR A 32 -10.40 3.13 7.74
N ALA A 33 -10.18 4.38 7.34
CA ALA A 33 -10.69 4.89 6.07
C ALA A 33 -9.77 4.45 4.93
N GLN A 34 -10.32 3.81 3.90
CA GLN A 34 -9.62 3.59 2.63
C GLN A 34 -9.96 4.73 1.67
N VAL A 35 -8.99 5.54 1.33
CA VAL A 35 -9.16 6.72 0.46
C VAL A 35 -8.40 6.52 -0.85
N THR A 36 -9.12 6.40 -1.96
CA THR A 36 -8.50 6.43 -3.29
C THR A 36 -8.05 7.85 -3.60
N MET A 37 -6.78 8.03 -3.90
CA MET A 37 -6.23 9.31 -4.35
C MET A 37 -6.91 9.73 -5.65
N SER A 38 -7.44 10.94 -5.67
CA SER A 38 -8.12 11.48 -6.84
C SER A 38 -8.02 13.01 -6.88
N LYS A 39 -8.23 13.59 -8.04
CA LYS A 39 -8.24 15.06 -8.25
C LYS A 39 -9.41 15.78 -7.55
N LEU A 40 -10.31 15.04 -6.91
CA LEU A 40 -11.30 15.59 -5.99
C LEU A 40 -10.68 16.07 -4.67
N ILE A 41 -9.53 15.51 -4.30
CA ILE A 41 -8.80 15.87 -3.07
C ILE A 41 -7.76 16.93 -3.45
N ARG A 42 -8.05 18.18 -3.13
CA ARG A 42 -7.15 19.31 -3.38
C ARG A 42 -6.19 19.58 -2.22
N ASP A 43 -6.61 19.22 -1.01
CA ASP A 43 -5.85 19.35 0.23
C ASP A 43 -6.13 18.11 1.08
N TYR A 44 -5.10 17.30 1.31
CA TYR A 44 -5.21 16.07 2.09
C TYR A 44 -5.47 16.35 3.57
N ARG A 45 -4.93 17.44 4.12
CA ARG A 45 -5.17 17.84 5.52
C ARG A 45 -6.63 18.22 5.77
N ALA A 46 -7.33 18.73 4.76
CA ALA A 46 -8.75 19.03 4.83
C ALA A 46 -9.63 17.78 5.03
N LEU A 47 -9.09 16.57 4.85
CA LEU A 47 -9.79 15.32 5.18
C LEU A 47 -9.88 15.06 6.69
N ILE A 48 -8.96 15.60 7.50
CA ILE A 48 -8.85 15.28 8.94
C ILE A 48 -10.13 15.54 9.73
N PRO A 49 -10.78 16.71 9.61
CA PRO A 49 -12.05 16.95 10.32
C PRO A 49 -13.12 15.91 9.97
N MET A 50 -13.25 15.58 8.70
CA MET A 50 -14.19 14.57 8.22
C MET A 50 -13.84 13.17 8.76
N LEU A 51 -12.58 12.75 8.69
CA LEU A 51 -12.15 11.45 9.20
C LEU A 51 -12.49 11.30 10.69
N ARG A 52 -12.23 12.33 11.47
CA ARG A 52 -12.57 12.36 12.91
C ARG A 52 -14.08 12.35 13.15
N GLU A 53 -14.84 13.17 12.43
CA GLU A 53 -16.30 13.26 12.53
C GLU A 53 -16.96 11.91 12.21
N TYR A 54 -16.41 11.16 11.26
CA TYR A 54 -16.90 9.83 10.88
C TYR A 54 -16.35 8.69 11.74
N GLY A 55 -15.59 8.99 12.80
CA GLY A 55 -15.11 7.99 13.76
C GLY A 55 -13.97 7.09 13.22
N PHE A 56 -13.29 7.52 12.16
CA PHE A 56 -12.10 6.81 11.70
C PHE A 56 -10.91 7.08 12.62
N THR A 57 -10.12 6.06 12.89
CA THR A 57 -8.94 6.12 13.75
C THR A 57 -7.64 6.17 12.96
N SER A 58 -7.68 5.78 11.69
CA SER A 58 -6.56 5.84 10.75
C SER A 58 -7.05 5.95 9.31
N VAL A 59 -6.15 6.24 8.39
CA VAL A 59 -6.42 6.29 6.96
C VAL A 59 -5.37 5.51 6.18
N THR A 60 -5.78 4.87 5.10
CA THR A 60 -4.91 4.27 4.07
C THR A 60 -5.25 4.92 2.74
N PHE A 61 -4.25 5.28 1.98
CA PHE A 61 -4.41 5.82 0.63
C PHE A 61 -4.12 4.74 -0.42
N SER A 62 -5.06 4.54 -1.35
CA SER A 62 -4.83 3.75 -2.56
C SER A 62 -4.32 4.68 -3.65
N TYR A 63 -3.18 4.34 -4.21
CA TYR A 63 -2.54 5.13 -5.26
C TYR A 63 -3.26 4.90 -6.60
N PRO A 64 -3.29 5.91 -7.49
CA PRO A 64 -3.94 5.76 -8.78
C PRO A 64 -3.28 4.65 -9.60
N GLN A 65 -4.07 3.71 -10.08
CA GLN A 65 -3.58 2.66 -10.96
C GLN A 65 -3.19 3.27 -12.31
N GLN A 66 -1.92 3.18 -12.68
CA GLN A 66 -1.37 3.69 -13.93
C GLN A 66 -1.22 2.60 -15.00
N THR A 67 -1.19 1.35 -14.57
CA THR A 67 -1.02 0.19 -15.45
C THR A 67 -2.35 -0.55 -15.58
N ARG A 68 -2.71 -0.92 -16.82
CA ARG A 68 -3.92 -1.69 -17.07
C ARG A 68 -3.87 -3.03 -16.35
N LEU A 69 -5.01 -3.43 -15.77
CA LEU A 69 -5.15 -4.71 -15.10
C LEU A 69 -5.05 -5.88 -16.08
N GLY A 70 -4.39 -6.95 -15.67
CA GLY A 70 -4.14 -8.13 -16.51
C GLY A 70 -5.31 -9.11 -16.49
N SER A 71 -5.88 -9.38 -15.31
CA SER A 71 -7.00 -10.31 -15.17
C SER A 71 -8.30 -9.74 -15.73
N THR A 72 -9.03 -10.53 -16.52
CA THR A 72 -10.35 -10.20 -17.05
C THR A 72 -11.45 -10.16 -16.00
N THR A 73 -11.17 -10.67 -14.79
CA THR A 73 -12.11 -10.61 -13.66
C THR A 73 -12.09 -9.24 -12.97
N LEU A 74 -11.13 -8.38 -13.30
CA LEU A 74 -11.01 -7.02 -12.75
C LEU A 74 -11.65 -6.01 -13.71
N ALA A 75 -12.42 -5.08 -13.13
CA ALA A 75 -12.95 -3.95 -13.88
C ALA A 75 -11.86 -2.87 -14.06
N TRP A 76 -11.70 -2.41 -15.31
CA TRP A 76 -10.79 -1.32 -15.64
C TRP A 76 -11.51 -0.28 -16.51
N SER A 77 -11.33 0.99 -16.15
CA SER A 77 -11.69 2.12 -17.00
C SER A 77 -10.63 3.20 -16.91
N ASP A 78 -10.19 3.70 -18.05
CA ASP A 78 -9.27 4.83 -18.19
C ASP A 78 -9.97 6.14 -18.57
N ASP A 79 -11.31 6.15 -18.61
CA ASP A 79 -12.10 7.30 -19.04
C ASP A 79 -12.17 8.41 -17.99
N SER A 80 -11.94 8.09 -16.72
CA SER A 80 -12.02 9.06 -15.63
C SER A 80 -10.79 9.94 -15.54
N GLY A 81 -10.92 11.24 -15.84
CA GLY A 81 -9.89 12.24 -15.57
C GLY A 81 -9.55 12.42 -14.09
N LEU A 82 -10.37 11.88 -13.16
CA LEU A 82 -10.19 12.04 -11.71
C LEU A 82 -8.98 11.31 -11.16
N VAL A 83 -8.51 10.27 -11.82
CA VAL A 83 -7.36 9.45 -11.41
C VAL A 83 -6.17 9.58 -12.36
N LYS A 84 -6.27 10.41 -13.40
CA LYS A 84 -5.17 10.70 -14.34
C LYS A 84 -4.31 11.82 -13.79
N PHE A 85 -3.25 11.45 -13.07
CA PHE A 85 -2.26 12.38 -12.52
C PHE A 85 -1.02 12.44 -13.42
N GLY A 86 -0.42 13.63 -13.54
CA GLY A 86 0.97 13.76 -13.95
C GLY A 86 1.91 13.38 -12.80
N SER A 87 3.18 13.10 -13.12
CA SER A 87 4.17 12.68 -12.10
C SER A 87 4.33 13.73 -11.01
N GLN A 88 4.40 15.01 -11.34
CA GLN A 88 4.53 16.08 -10.34
C GLN A 88 3.25 16.21 -9.49
N GLU A 89 2.06 16.09 -10.09
CA GLU A 89 0.80 16.12 -9.33
C GLU A 89 0.74 15.00 -8.29
N LEU A 90 1.28 13.80 -8.61
CA LEU A 90 1.35 12.70 -7.64
C LEU A 90 2.40 12.95 -6.56
N VAL A 91 3.55 13.51 -6.91
CA VAL A 91 4.57 13.90 -5.92
C VAL A 91 3.98 14.90 -4.92
N ASP A 92 3.29 15.93 -5.41
CA ASP A 92 2.63 16.94 -4.57
C ASP A 92 1.53 16.30 -3.68
N ALA A 93 0.79 15.34 -4.22
CA ALA A 93 -0.22 14.59 -3.46
C ALA A 93 0.41 13.73 -2.36
N PHE A 94 1.55 13.08 -2.62
CA PHE A 94 2.30 12.35 -1.60
C PHE A 94 2.86 13.27 -0.51
N ASP A 95 3.33 14.46 -0.86
CA ASP A 95 3.73 15.48 0.12
C ASP A 95 2.54 15.87 1.02
N GLY A 96 1.35 16.01 0.44
CA GLY A 96 0.10 16.27 1.19
C GLY A 96 -0.25 15.13 2.16
N ILE A 97 -0.03 13.88 1.77
CA ILE A 97 -0.22 12.70 2.64
C ILE A 97 0.78 12.73 3.82
N GLU A 98 2.06 13.04 3.56
CA GLU A 98 3.06 13.14 4.62
C GLU A 98 2.75 14.30 5.58
N GLN A 99 2.24 15.44 5.10
CA GLN A 99 1.77 16.50 5.97
C GLN A 99 0.58 16.07 6.84
N LEU A 100 -0.39 15.34 6.25
CA LEU A 100 -1.53 14.79 7.00
C LEU A 100 -1.07 13.83 8.10
N ARG A 101 -0.04 13.01 7.86
CA ARG A 101 0.54 12.05 8.81
C ARG A 101 0.95 12.67 10.14
N HIS A 102 1.35 13.92 10.15
CA HIS A 102 1.71 14.62 11.40
C HIS A 102 0.52 14.85 12.34
N GLU A 103 -0.71 14.86 11.80
CA GLU A 103 -1.92 15.18 12.55
C GLU A 103 -2.92 14.01 12.66
N PHE A 104 -2.79 13.01 11.76
CA PHE A 104 -3.69 11.86 11.71
C PHE A 104 -2.95 10.58 11.29
N PRO A 105 -3.23 9.41 11.91
CA PRO A 105 -2.53 8.16 11.58
C PRO A 105 -2.74 7.72 10.13
N VAL A 106 -1.64 7.50 9.40
CA VAL A 106 -1.61 7.01 8.02
C VAL A 106 -0.96 5.63 8.00
N ASN A 107 -1.63 4.65 7.41
CA ASN A 107 -1.16 3.26 7.39
C ASN A 107 -0.11 2.99 6.30
N ASN A 108 -0.11 3.75 5.20
CA ASN A 108 0.94 3.63 4.19
C ASN A 108 2.30 3.96 4.83
N PRO A 109 3.33 3.11 4.73
CA PRO A 109 4.63 3.42 5.33
C PRO A 109 5.27 4.68 4.70
N SER A 110 5.83 5.59 5.52
CA SER A 110 6.50 6.79 4.98
C SER A 110 7.66 6.43 4.05
N ALA A 111 8.37 5.33 4.34
CA ALA A 111 9.43 4.83 3.46
C ALA A 111 8.91 4.40 2.09
N SER A 112 7.67 3.87 2.01
CA SER A 112 7.04 3.53 0.73
C SER A 112 6.64 4.79 -0.04
N VAL A 113 6.02 5.76 0.63
CA VAL A 113 5.67 7.06 0.02
C VAL A 113 6.90 7.74 -0.56
N ALA A 114 8.00 7.80 0.20
CA ALA A 114 9.26 8.37 -0.28
C ALA A 114 9.83 7.63 -1.49
N ASP A 115 9.70 6.29 -1.51
CA ASP A 115 10.19 5.47 -2.62
C ASP A 115 9.35 5.66 -3.89
N MET A 116 8.02 5.82 -3.74
CA MET A 116 7.13 6.16 -4.85
C MET A 116 7.42 7.56 -5.42
N GLN A 117 7.78 8.52 -4.59
CA GLN A 117 8.21 9.83 -5.08
C GLN A 117 9.52 9.74 -5.88
N ARG A 118 10.48 8.89 -5.47
CA ARG A 118 11.68 8.60 -6.28
C ARG A 118 11.32 8.00 -7.63
N HIS A 119 10.44 7.00 -7.64
CA HIS A 119 9.94 6.40 -8.88
C HIS A 119 9.39 7.46 -9.84
N LEU A 120 8.52 8.35 -9.36
CA LEU A 120 7.89 9.40 -10.16
C LEU A 120 8.88 10.46 -10.66
N ARG A 121 9.99 10.67 -9.95
CA ARG A 121 11.10 11.56 -10.34
C ARG A 121 12.16 10.86 -11.19
N HIS A 122 11.97 9.58 -11.53
CA HIS A 122 12.96 8.74 -12.24
C HIS A 122 14.31 8.63 -11.51
N GLU A 123 14.28 8.66 -10.19
CA GLU A 123 15.43 8.45 -9.31
C GLU A 123 15.56 6.97 -8.94
N ASN A 124 16.72 6.58 -8.39
CA ASN A 124 16.93 5.21 -7.92
C ASN A 124 16.02 4.90 -6.73
N GLU A 125 15.22 3.87 -6.86
CA GLU A 125 14.38 3.35 -5.80
C GLU A 125 15.20 2.56 -4.78
N THR A 126 14.74 2.58 -3.53
CA THR A 126 15.36 1.83 -2.44
C THR A 126 14.89 0.38 -2.40
N PHE A 127 13.62 0.15 -2.78
CA PHE A 127 12.97 -1.15 -2.66
C PHE A 127 12.54 -1.70 -4.01
N ILE A 128 12.75 -2.99 -4.19
CA ILE A 128 12.16 -3.75 -5.30
C ILE A 128 10.78 -4.28 -4.90
N CYS A 129 9.91 -4.47 -5.87
CA CYS A 129 8.60 -5.09 -5.66
C CYS A 129 8.73 -6.60 -5.40
N TYR A 130 8.04 -7.09 -4.37
CA TYR A 130 7.93 -8.52 -4.08
C TYR A 130 6.67 -9.19 -4.64
N GLY A 131 5.98 -8.54 -5.56
CA GLY A 131 4.90 -9.16 -6.33
C GLY A 131 5.38 -10.39 -7.10
N GLY A 132 4.71 -11.52 -6.91
CA GLY A 132 5.12 -12.84 -7.45
C GLY A 132 6.16 -13.58 -6.63
N TYR A 133 6.64 -13.00 -5.52
CA TYR A 133 7.58 -13.64 -4.59
C TYR A 133 7.03 -13.78 -3.18
N LYS A 134 6.51 -12.71 -2.60
CA LYS A 134 5.94 -12.66 -1.23
C LYS A 134 4.52 -12.08 -1.21
N SER A 135 4.11 -11.39 -2.27
CA SER A 135 2.75 -10.85 -2.45
C SER A 135 2.19 -11.33 -3.77
N PHE A 136 0.92 -11.70 -3.79
CA PHE A 136 0.24 -12.27 -4.95
C PHE A 136 -1.17 -11.68 -5.04
N TYR A 137 -1.72 -11.64 -6.24
CA TYR A 137 -3.12 -11.41 -6.48
C TYR A 137 -3.80 -12.74 -6.83
N MET A 138 -4.96 -12.98 -6.29
CA MET A 138 -5.81 -14.12 -6.67
C MET A 138 -7.15 -13.58 -7.19
N ASP A 139 -7.55 -14.01 -8.36
CA ASP A 139 -8.80 -13.58 -8.96
C ASP A 139 -9.99 -14.50 -8.60
N TRP A 140 -11.18 -14.16 -9.13
CA TRP A 140 -12.42 -14.92 -8.89
C TRP A 140 -12.43 -16.33 -9.47
N ASN A 141 -11.53 -16.62 -10.41
CA ASN A 141 -11.36 -17.96 -11.00
C ASN A 141 -10.39 -18.82 -10.18
N TYR A 142 -9.87 -18.30 -9.06
CA TYR A 142 -8.80 -18.91 -8.26
C TYR A 142 -7.48 -19.03 -9.00
N ASP A 143 -7.25 -18.18 -10.01
CA ASP A 143 -5.96 -18.04 -10.63
C ASP A 143 -5.09 -17.11 -9.81
N VAL A 144 -3.83 -17.53 -9.57
CA VAL A 144 -2.84 -16.76 -8.81
C VAL A 144 -1.96 -16.00 -9.79
N TRP A 145 -1.88 -14.71 -9.60
CA TRP A 145 -1.15 -13.76 -10.44
C TRP A 145 0.05 -13.21 -9.68
N ARG A 146 1.10 -12.87 -10.39
CA ARG A 146 2.23 -12.14 -9.83
C ARG A 146 1.77 -10.81 -9.18
N CYS A 147 0.98 -10.06 -9.90
CA CYS A 147 0.30 -8.84 -9.46
C CYS A 147 -0.91 -8.59 -10.37
N ASP A 148 -1.74 -7.62 -10.03
CA ASP A 148 -2.95 -7.26 -10.77
C ASP A 148 -2.68 -6.72 -12.20
N ALA A 149 -1.49 -6.18 -12.45
CA ALA A 149 -1.06 -5.69 -13.77
C ALA A 149 -0.37 -6.75 -14.64
N TRP A 150 -0.16 -7.99 -14.16
CA TRP A 150 0.52 -9.03 -14.93
C TRP A 150 -0.40 -9.61 -16.00
N LYS A 151 0.18 -10.04 -17.14
CA LYS A 151 -0.60 -10.41 -18.32
C LYS A 151 -1.18 -11.82 -18.26
N GLU A 152 -0.57 -12.71 -17.48
CA GLU A 152 -0.94 -14.13 -17.38
C GLU A 152 -0.86 -14.58 -15.92
N PRO A 153 -1.73 -15.53 -15.49
CA PRO A 153 -1.64 -16.12 -14.18
C PRO A 153 -0.35 -16.96 -14.06
N MET A 154 0.18 -17.05 -12.85
CA MET A 154 1.32 -17.91 -12.54
C MET A 154 0.89 -19.39 -12.45
N CYS A 155 -0.29 -19.65 -11.87
CA CYS A 155 -0.87 -20.98 -11.67
C CYS A 155 -2.30 -20.86 -11.15
N SER A 156 -3.01 -21.97 -11.05
CA SER A 156 -4.18 -22.09 -10.19
C SER A 156 -3.76 -22.12 -8.70
N VAL A 157 -4.62 -21.65 -7.80
CA VAL A 157 -4.37 -21.70 -6.35
C VAL A 157 -4.10 -23.13 -5.85
N TRP A 158 -4.68 -24.12 -6.48
CA TRP A 158 -4.50 -25.54 -6.13
C TRP A 158 -3.09 -26.08 -6.45
N ASP A 159 -2.39 -25.42 -7.39
CA ASP A 159 -1.02 -25.75 -7.78
C ASP A 159 0.01 -24.75 -7.23
N PHE A 160 -0.40 -23.84 -6.35
CA PHE A 160 0.46 -22.76 -5.83
C PHE A 160 1.75 -23.28 -5.18
N GLY A 161 1.69 -24.44 -4.51
CA GLY A 161 2.88 -25.07 -3.90
C GLY A 161 3.97 -25.46 -4.91
N LYS A 162 3.64 -25.56 -6.21
CA LYS A 162 4.57 -25.87 -7.31
C LYS A 162 4.94 -24.64 -8.14
N ALA A 163 4.35 -23.47 -7.82
CA ALA A 163 4.55 -22.24 -8.59
C ALA A 163 6.00 -21.79 -8.55
N LYS A 164 6.54 -21.40 -9.70
CA LYS A 164 7.84 -20.75 -9.77
C LYS A 164 7.71 -19.30 -9.32
N LEU A 165 8.25 -19.00 -8.13
CA LEU A 165 8.26 -17.64 -7.58
C LEU A 165 9.14 -16.72 -8.43
N VAL A 166 8.70 -15.47 -8.58
CA VAL A 166 9.37 -14.45 -9.41
C VAL A 166 10.01 -13.39 -8.52
N ARG A 167 11.33 -13.27 -8.59
CA ARG A 167 12.12 -12.23 -7.89
C ARG A 167 13.09 -11.60 -8.86
N ASP A 168 12.61 -10.69 -9.69
CA ASP A 168 13.35 -10.10 -10.81
C ASP A 168 13.73 -8.63 -10.60
N GLY A 169 13.52 -8.08 -9.41
CA GLY A 169 13.87 -6.71 -9.11
C GLY A 169 12.90 -5.68 -9.70
N CYS A 170 11.64 -6.06 -9.92
CA CYS A 170 10.65 -5.18 -10.54
C CYS A 170 10.45 -3.86 -9.77
N THR A 171 10.44 -2.75 -10.52
CA THR A 171 10.12 -1.38 -10.05
C THR A 171 9.18 -0.68 -11.04
N ALA A 172 8.36 -1.43 -11.78
CA ALA A 172 7.61 -0.93 -12.94
C ALA A 172 6.40 -0.04 -12.62
N CYS A 173 5.95 0.01 -11.36
CA CYS A 173 4.72 0.74 -10.99
C CYS A 173 4.74 1.21 -9.55
N ILE A 174 3.69 2.00 -9.18
CA ILE A 174 3.47 2.54 -7.84
C ILE A 174 2.32 1.85 -7.09
N ALA A 175 1.89 0.65 -7.49
CA ALA A 175 0.75 -0.03 -6.86
C ALA A 175 1.00 -0.28 -5.36
N ASP A 176 0.21 0.39 -4.50
CA ASP A 176 0.35 0.40 -3.05
C ASP A 176 0.32 -1.00 -2.43
N CYS A 177 -0.59 -1.87 -2.87
CA CYS A 177 -0.73 -3.23 -2.36
C CYS A 177 0.54 -4.08 -2.48
N TYR A 178 1.39 -3.80 -3.47
CA TYR A 178 2.67 -4.49 -3.65
C TYR A 178 3.86 -3.69 -3.12
N ARG A 179 3.84 -2.37 -3.29
CA ARG A 179 4.96 -1.50 -2.89
C ARG A 179 5.03 -1.35 -1.37
N ASP A 180 3.92 -1.06 -0.71
CA ASP A 180 3.85 -0.93 0.74
C ASP A 180 4.22 -2.26 1.43
N SER A 181 3.67 -3.37 0.93
CA SER A 181 4.00 -4.70 1.46
C SER A 181 5.48 -5.07 1.23
N SER A 182 6.08 -4.65 0.11
CA SER A 182 7.50 -4.91 -0.17
C SER A 182 8.41 -4.19 0.82
N VAL A 183 8.10 -2.93 1.16
CA VAL A 183 8.83 -2.17 2.19
C VAL A 183 8.73 -2.86 3.55
N MET A 184 7.53 -3.29 3.95
CA MET A 184 7.30 -3.96 5.24
C MET A 184 8.00 -5.33 5.34
N LEU A 185 8.08 -6.07 4.24
CA LEU A 185 8.68 -7.41 4.18
C LEU A 185 10.19 -7.39 3.93
N HIS A 186 10.76 -6.24 3.52
CA HIS A 186 12.15 -6.18 3.04
C HIS A 186 13.17 -6.69 4.06
N PHE A 187 13.04 -6.29 5.32
CA PHE A 187 13.98 -6.77 6.36
C PHE A 187 13.88 -8.28 6.58
N ALA A 188 12.67 -8.84 6.62
CA ALA A 188 12.49 -10.29 6.80
C ALA A 188 13.04 -11.09 5.61
N VAL A 189 12.89 -10.58 4.39
CA VAL A 189 13.48 -11.19 3.19
C VAL A 189 15.00 -11.09 3.23
N SER A 190 15.56 -9.94 3.59
CA SER A 190 17.01 -9.75 3.75
C SER A 190 17.62 -10.66 4.82
N LEU A 191 16.86 -10.91 5.90
CA LEU A 191 17.30 -11.85 6.95
C LEU A 191 17.39 -13.28 6.40
N GLY A 192 16.36 -13.73 5.64
CA GLY A 192 16.42 -15.03 4.97
C GLY A 192 17.60 -15.15 4.01
N ASP A 193 17.78 -14.14 3.13
CA ASP A 193 18.92 -14.10 2.21
C ASP A 193 20.29 -14.14 2.94
N ALA A 194 20.40 -13.44 4.07
CA ALA A 194 21.63 -13.46 4.86
C ALA A 194 21.88 -14.83 5.50
N MET A 195 20.84 -15.53 5.95
CA MET A 195 20.96 -16.90 6.47
C MET A 195 21.42 -17.87 5.38
N ASP A 196 20.88 -17.77 4.18
CA ASP A 196 21.30 -18.59 3.04
C ASP A 196 22.80 -18.34 2.71
N LEU A 197 23.22 -17.08 2.67
CA LEU A 197 24.63 -16.70 2.49
C LEU A 197 25.55 -17.23 3.59
N LEU A 198 25.07 -17.26 4.84
CA LEU A 198 25.84 -17.85 5.96
C LEU A 198 26.01 -19.37 5.79
N HIS A 199 24.96 -20.08 5.37
CA HIS A 199 25.05 -21.51 5.05
C HIS A 199 26.04 -21.81 3.91
N GLU A 200 26.18 -20.87 2.96
CA GLU A 200 27.19 -20.93 1.90
C GLU A 200 28.61 -20.51 2.36
N GLY A 201 28.82 -20.17 3.63
CA GLY A 201 30.10 -19.69 4.15
C GLY A 201 30.46 -18.24 3.77
N ARG A 202 29.52 -17.44 3.27
CA ARG A 202 29.71 -16.07 2.72
C ARG A 202 29.40 -14.99 3.76
N LEU A 203 30.11 -15.03 4.91
CA LEU A 203 29.86 -14.16 6.06
C LEU A 203 29.81 -12.65 5.69
N MET A 204 30.81 -12.16 4.93
CA MET A 204 30.86 -10.73 4.59
C MET A 204 29.69 -10.28 3.69
N SER A 205 29.23 -11.18 2.82
CA SER A 205 28.04 -10.92 1.99
C SER A 205 26.77 -10.87 2.85
N ALA A 206 26.62 -11.81 3.78
CA ALA A 206 25.50 -11.84 4.72
C ALA A 206 25.45 -10.54 5.57
N LEU A 207 26.57 -10.09 6.10
CA LEU A 207 26.64 -8.83 6.86
C LEU A 207 26.27 -7.63 6.00
N ARG A 208 26.75 -7.55 4.76
CA ARG A 208 26.39 -6.46 3.82
C ARG A 208 24.89 -6.45 3.48
N THR A 209 24.28 -7.63 3.34
CA THR A 209 22.83 -7.75 3.11
C THR A 209 22.06 -7.16 4.30
N LEU A 210 22.46 -7.46 5.54
CA LEU A 210 21.76 -6.97 6.73
C LEU A 210 22.01 -5.48 7.02
N VAL A 211 23.24 -5.01 6.82
CA VAL A 211 23.61 -3.60 7.06
C VAL A 211 23.40 -2.80 5.77
N SER A 212 22.14 -2.60 5.40
CA SER A 212 21.78 -1.82 4.22
C SER A 212 20.83 -0.66 4.59
N PRO A 213 20.89 0.49 3.88
CA PRO A 213 19.93 1.58 4.08
C PRO A 213 18.47 1.12 3.90
N ALA A 214 18.21 0.19 2.98
CA ALA A 214 16.89 -0.37 2.75
C ALA A 214 16.37 -1.13 3.99
N ASN A 215 17.22 -1.91 4.66
CA ASN A 215 16.85 -2.58 5.91
C ASN A 215 16.57 -1.60 7.04
N ALA A 216 17.35 -0.54 7.17
CA ALA A 216 17.09 0.51 8.16
C ALA A 216 15.74 1.19 7.90
N ALA A 217 15.43 1.52 6.64
CA ALA A 217 14.15 2.10 6.25
C ALA A 217 12.96 1.13 6.47
N SER A 218 13.13 -0.17 6.16
CA SER A 218 12.12 -1.20 6.41
C SER A 218 11.83 -1.37 7.90
N LEU A 219 12.87 -1.44 8.74
CA LEU A 219 12.71 -1.49 10.20
C LEU A 219 12.04 -0.23 10.74
N GLY A 220 12.36 0.94 10.18
CA GLY A 220 11.68 2.21 10.48
C GLY A 220 10.18 2.13 10.18
N ALA A 221 9.81 1.61 9.02
CA ALA A 221 8.42 1.41 8.61
C ALA A 221 7.67 0.42 9.52
N ILE A 222 8.30 -0.68 9.90
CA ILE A 222 7.76 -1.66 10.86
C ILE A 222 7.52 -0.99 12.22
N ALA A 223 8.49 -0.22 12.71
CA ALA A 223 8.37 0.49 13.99
C ALA A 223 7.30 1.60 13.94
N GLU A 224 7.14 2.29 12.81
CA GLU A 224 6.06 3.25 12.56
C GLU A 224 4.70 2.58 12.71
N ASN A 225 4.50 1.46 12.01
CA ASN A 225 3.25 0.71 12.03
C ASN A 225 2.97 0.12 13.43
N ALA A 226 3.96 -0.43 14.11
CA ALA A 226 3.81 -0.95 15.47
C ALA A 226 3.38 0.15 16.47
N ARG A 227 3.97 1.35 16.37
CA ARG A 227 3.57 2.52 17.20
C ARG A 227 2.14 2.95 16.90
N MET A 228 1.73 2.95 15.65
CA MET A 228 0.36 3.26 15.26
C MET A 228 -0.63 2.24 15.86
N LEU A 229 -0.38 0.95 15.69
CA LEU A 229 -1.22 -0.13 16.24
C LEU A 229 -1.31 -0.04 17.78
N SER A 230 -0.22 0.27 18.47
CA SER A 230 -0.21 0.43 19.93
C SER A 230 -1.05 1.62 20.41
N ARG A 231 -1.18 2.67 19.61
CA ARG A 231 -2.07 3.81 19.91
C ARG A 231 -3.54 3.44 19.71
N LEU A 232 -3.85 2.68 18.66
CA LEU A 232 -5.20 2.21 18.35
C LEU A 232 -5.71 1.23 19.42
N GLY A 233 -4.86 0.33 19.91
CA GLY A 233 -5.21 -0.62 20.98
C GLY A 233 -5.41 0.00 22.37
N ARG A 234 -5.08 1.28 22.57
CA ARG A 234 -5.34 2.01 23.84
C ARG A 234 -6.64 2.81 23.84
N VAL A 235 -7.35 2.83 22.74
CA VAL A 235 -8.61 3.57 22.57
C VAL A 235 -9.83 2.67 22.80
N GLY A 236 -9.62 1.40 23.10
CA GLY A 236 -10.63 0.41 23.53
C GLY A 236 -10.54 0.16 25.09
#